data_4978cb12ef2bd8ddaa36ca6d3826004c
#
_entry.id   4978cb12ef2bd8ddaa36ca6d3826004c
#
_cell.length_a   1.000
_cell.length_b   1.000
_cell.length_c   1.000
_cell.angle_alpha   90.00
_cell.angle_beta   90.00
_cell.angle_gamma   90.00
#
_symmetry.space_group_name_H-M   'P 1'
#
loop_
_entity.id
_entity.type
_entity.pdbx_description
1 polymer ?
#
loop_
_entity_poly.entity_id
_entity_poly.type
_entity_poly.pdbx_seq_one_letter_code
_entity_poly.pdbx_strand_id
1 'polypeptide(L)'
;MQRIAYILLFIFSLSPFAYGQDVQRFSERHLMGTARYVGMGGAMTAIGGDPTAALDNPAGLGLYRRSELSLTLDETIDNSTQLQNNRHTRSRFAAPNISAIWALGNPYRQRGMIYSNFMLSANRLANFNRDIVVNGDGLGLVETICNITNDKGGVAEQYLQNQPWNDNEIGWLSILGYEAYLINPVEENGWVPAVNFVDGSLSISESGSVDQYTLSWAGNINNQWYIGLGLNIPTLSYTKRTSHQETDRINSAELKSLYHLSGVGIGGSIGLIYRPIQALRIGASFQTPTAMSLSVQTEGDIYSTVNGNKYEVLTPASGVMSENMTSPLRTSIGIAGQLGNEGLISLQYDYAHAAQMEDVHTLRIGAEAQAYRGLFLNAGYVYESSFTKEDPVWLLGYNDVRTDMDYRYTSSSQYASVGIGYRGAQLVAQLAYQYRWQTIHQYASEWQLRPFDVNTQTHRIVVTLAWRFSGRAEMAYDNGVDVYTYIQSLPVKKSLVD
;
A
#
# COMPACT_ATOMS: atom_id res chain seq x y z
N MET A 1 -33.47 -10.65 3.66
CA MET A 1 -32.52 -10.08 4.63
C MET A 1 -31.66 -11.17 5.31
N GLN A 2 -32.22 -12.24 5.88
CA GLN A 2 -31.41 -13.30 6.51
C GLN A 2 -30.39 -13.96 5.56
N ARG A 3 -30.72 -14.25 4.29
CA ARG A 3 -29.78 -14.86 3.33
C ARG A 3 -28.60 -13.95 2.96
N ILE A 4 -28.80 -12.63 2.94
CA ILE A 4 -27.73 -11.66 2.70
C ILE A 4 -26.83 -11.56 3.93
N ALA A 5 -27.37 -11.65 5.15
CA ALA A 5 -26.61 -11.72 6.39
C ALA A 5 -25.75 -12.99 6.47
N TYR A 6 -26.25 -14.13 5.98
CA TYR A 6 -25.46 -15.38 5.92
C TYR A 6 -24.34 -15.32 4.87
N ILE A 7 -24.55 -14.66 3.73
CA ILE A 7 -23.49 -14.45 2.72
C ILE A 7 -22.42 -13.51 3.26
N LEU A 8 -22.78 -12.43 3.97
CA LEU A 8 -21.86 -11.56 4.65
C LEU A 8 -21.11 -12.28 5.79
N LEU A 9 -21.78 -13.11 6.59
CA LEU A 9 -21.17 -13.93 7.63
C LEU A 9 -20.23 -15.00 7.06
N PHE A 10 -20.55 -15.59 5.92
CA PHE A 10 -19.70 -16.60 5.26
C PHE A 10 -18.42 -15.98 4.68
N ILE A 11 -18.47 -14.72 4.23
CA ILE A 11 -17.27 -13.97 3.82
C ILE A 11 -16.35 -13.69 5.02
N PHE A 12 -16.91 -13.53 6.23
CA PHE A 12 -16.14 -13.30 7.47
C PHE A 12 -15.56 -14.58 8.10
N SER A 13 -15.97 -15.76 7.70
CA SER A 13 -15.54 -17.04 8.31
C SER A 13 -14.38 -17.75 7.61
N LEU A 14 -13.85 -17.19 6.52
CA LEU A 14 -12.63 -17.66 5.88
C LEU A 14 -11.44 -17.18 6.70
N SER A 15 -10.98 -18.00 7.65
CA SER A 15 -9.76 -17.76 8.41
C SER A 15 -8.57 -17.76 7.44
N PRO A 16 -7.86 -16.66 7.28
CA PRO A 16 -6.70 -16.62 6.41
C PRO A 16 -5.51 -17.29 7.12
N PHE A 17 -4.83 -18.16 6.42
CA PHE A 17 -3.52 -18.68 6.80
C PHE A 17 -2.37 -17.82 6.23
N ALA A 18 -2.64 -16.59 5.81
CA ALA A 18 -1.56 -15.70 5.39
C ALA A 18 -0.68 -15.34 6.60
N TYR A 19 0.63 -15.39 6.40
CA TYR A 19 1.60 -14.94 7.40
C TYR A 19 1.33 -13.48 7.79
N GLY A 20 1.33 -13.18 9.09
CA GLY A 20 0.93 -11.86 9.60
C GLY A 20 1.70 -10.69 8.98
N GLN A 21 3.00 -10.84 8.70
CA GLN A 21 3.82 -9.83 8.01
C GLN A 21 3.38 -9.57 6.57
N ASP A 22 2.91 -10.58 5.84
CA ASP A 22 2.44 -10.39 4.47
C ASP A 22 1.11 -9.63 4.46
N VAL A 23 0.20 -9.91 5.40
CA VAL A 23 -1.02 -9.12 5.59
C VAL A 23 -0.67 -7.65 5.88
N GLN A 24 0.27 -7.40 6.79
CA GLN A 24 0.73 -6.06 7.13
C GLN A 24 1.28 -5.34 5.90
N ARG A 25 2.23 -5.97 5.18
CA ARG A 25 2.92 -5.41 4.00
C ARG A 25 1.95 -5.05 2.88
N PHE A 26 1.02 -5.95 2.55
CA PHE A 26 0.09 -5.73 1.44
C PHE A 26 -1.14 -4.89 1.80
N SER A 27 -1.32 -4.63 3.08
CA SER A 27 -2.35 -3.71 3.59
C SER A 27 -1.89 -2.26 3.62
N GLU A 28 -0.59 -1.99 3.45
CA GLU A 28 -0.04 -0.63 3.39
C GLU A 28 -0.65 0.13 2.21
N ARG A 29 -1.03 1.38 2.44
CA ARG A 29 -1.49 2.29 1.40
C ARG A 29 -0.59 3.52 1.36
N HIS A 30 0.08 3.71 0.26
CA HIS A 30 0.88 4.89 0.04
C HIS A 30 -0.01 6.07 -0.38
N LEU A 31 0.41 7.29 -0.07
CA LEU A 31 -0.23 8.49 -0.59
C LEU A 31 0.06 8.60 -2.10
N MET A 32 -0.79 8.01 -2.93
CA MET A 32 -0.67 7.91 -4.39
C MET A 32 -1.95 8.37 -5.08
N GLY A 33 -1.86 8.73 -6.36
CA GLY A 33 -3.00 9.14 -7.18
C GLY A 33 -2.75 10.45 -7.91
N THR A 34 -3.80 11.25 -8.12
CA THR A 34 -3.70 12.54 -8.83
C THR A 34 -2.79 13.53 -8.11
N ALA A 35 -2.20 14.45 -8.87
CA ALA A 35 -1.32 15.47 -8.31
C ALA A 35 -2.03 16.36 -7.27
N ARG A 36 -3.33 16.65 -7.46
CA ARG A 36 -4.12 17.38 -6.46
C ARG A 36 -4.30 16.59 -5.17
N TYR A 37 -4.66 15.31 -5.28
CA TYR A 37 -4.82 14.43 -4.13
C TYR A 37 -3.52 14.33 -3.33
N VAL A 38 -2.41 14.08 -4.01
CA VAL A 38 -1.08 14.01 -3.39
C VAL A 38 -0.69 15.36 -2.77
N GLY A 39 -0.84 16.46 -3.52
CA GLY A 39 -0.50 17.80 -3.04
C GLY A 39 -1.31 18.25 -1.81
N MET A 40 -2.54 17.76 -1.66
CA MET A 40 -3.41 17.98 -0.49
C MET A 40 -3.16 17.01 0.67
N GLY A 41 -2.09 16.17 0.61
CA GLY A 41 -1.86 15.12 1.60
C GLY A 41 -2.97 14.07 1.66
N GLY A 42 -3.80 13.93 0.61
CA GLY A 42 -4.95 13.02 0.61
C GLY A 42 -6.10 13.42 1.55
N ALA A 43 -6.10 14.61 2.14
CA ALA A 43 -7.14 15.08 3.07
C ALA A 43 -8.42 15.49 2.31
N MET A 44 -9.05 14.55 1.60
CA MET A 44 -10.11 14.86 0.62
C MET A 44 -11.45 14.14 0.88
N THR A 45 -11.61 13.42 1.98
CA THR A 45 -12.85 12.68 2.32
C THR A 45 -14.08 13.60 2.39
N ALA A 46 -13.93 14.85 2.86
CA ALA A 46 -15.01 15.85 2.90
C ALA A 46 -15.03 16.77 1.66
N ILE A 47 -13.92 16.85 0.91
CA ILE A 47 -13.79 17.74 -0.23
C ILE A 47 -14.38 17.10 -1.48
N GLY A 48 -13.94 15.90 -1.86
CA GLY A 48 -14.29 15.23 -3.11
C GLY A 48 -13.87 15.99 -4.37
N GLY A 49 -14.49 15.70 -5.51
CA GLY A 49 -14.21 16.34 -6.79
C GLY A 49 -12.81 16.03 -7.32
N ASP A 50 -12.33 14.83 -7.04
CA ASP A 50 -11.08 14.26 -7.53
C ASP A 50 -11.26 12.74 -7.69
N PRO A 51 -10.78 12.11 -8.78
CA PRO A 51 -11.00 10.68 -9.01
C PRO A 51 -10.29 9.80 -7.97
N THR A 52 -9.12 10.20 -7.46
CA THR A 52 -8.45 9.46 -6.39
C THR A 52 -9.17 9.61 -5.06
N ALA A 53 -9.69 10.80 -4.73
CA ALA A 53 -10.48 11.02 -3.52
C ALA A 53 -11.75 10.15 -3.49
N ALA A 54 -12.31 9.78 -4.66
CA ALA A 54 -13.46 8.89 -4.75
C ALA A 54 -13.14 7.44 -4.33
N LEU A 55 -11.86 7.04 -4.26
CA LEU A 55 -11.45 5.75 -3.69
C LEU A 55 -11.60 5.74 -2.17
N ASP A 56 -11.26 6.85 -1.51
CA ASP A 56 -11.41 6.99 -0.06
C ASP A 56 -12.86 7.22 0.29
N ASN A 57 -13.55 8.12 -0.42
CA ASN A 57 -14.97 8.41 -0.22
C ASN A 57 -15.71 8.53 -1.56
N PRO A 58 -16.44 7.48 -1.99
CA PRO A 58 -17.13 7.49 -3.28
C PRO A 58 -18.19 8.61 -3.40
N ALA A 59 -18.71 9.15 -2.29
CA ALA A 59 -19.62 10.29 -2.32
C ALA A 59 -19.00 11.55 -2.94
N GLY A 60 -17.67 11.67 -2.91
CA GLY A 60 -16.91 12.75 -3.53
C GLY A 60 -17.11 12.85 -5.05
N LEU A 61 -17.49 11.74 -5.70
CA LEU A 61 -17.85 11.71 -7.11
C LEU A 61 -19.12 12.53 -7.42
N GLY A 62 -20.05 12.65 -6.46
CA GLY A 62 -21.29 13.44 -6.60
C GLY A 62 -21.06 14.95 -6.79
N LEU A 63 -19.84 15.43 -6.59
CA LEU A 63 -19.45 16.84 -6.81
C LEU A 63 -19.14 17.16 -8.28
N TYR A 64 -18.91 16.17 -9.11
CA TYR A 64 -18.67 16.39 -10.55
C TYR A 64 -19.91 16.93 -11.24
N ARG A 65 -19.67 17.94 -12.08
CA ARG A 65 -20.69 18.60 -12.92
C ARG A 65 -20.43 18.37 -14.40
N ARG A 66 -19.24 17.95 -14.74
CA ARG A 66 -18.79 17.63 -16.10
C ARG A 66 -18.15 16.27 -16.10
N SER A 67 -18.28 15.58 -17.23
CA SER A 67 -17.54 14.35 -17.46
C SER A 67 -16.05 14.64 -17.61
N GLU A 68 -15.19 13.73 -17.17
CA GLU A 68 -13.75 13.94 -17.12
C GLU A 68 -13.02 12.65 -17.46
N LEU A 69 -11.96 12.77 -18.27
CA LEU A 69 -10.95 11.75 -18.46
C LEU A 69 -9.66 12.27 -17.85
N SER A 70 -9.01 11.49 -17.00
CA SER A 70 -7.74 11.88 -16.37
C SER A 70 -6.69 10.78 -16.46
N LEU A 71 -5.44 11.23 -16.59
CA LEU A 71 -4.23 10.40 -16.55
C LEU A 71 -3.23 11.07 -15.61
N THR A 72 -2.64 10.27 -14.75
CA THR A 72 -1.54 10.70 -13.87
C THR A 72 -0.30 9.88 -14.17
N LEU A 73 0.83 10.55 -14.23
CA LEU A 73 2.17 9.99 -14.34
C LEU A 73 2.98 10.40 -13.11
N ASP A 74 3.83 9.52 -12.62
CA ASP A 74 4.74 9.85 -11.52
C ASP A 74 6.14 9.27 -11.72
N GLU A 75 7.12 9.97 -11.15
CA GLU A 75 8.47 9.48 -10.92
C GLU A 75 8.69 9.38 -9.42
N THR A 76 9.05 8.19 -8.95
CA THR A 76 9.35 7.90 -7.56
C THR A 76 10.82 7.55 -7.41
N ILE A 77 11.53 8.24 -6.52
CA ILE A 77 12.92 8.00 -6.14
C ILE A 77 12.93 7.57 -4.68
N ASP A 78 13.30 6.32 -4.43
CA ASP A 78 13.40 5.73 -3.09
C ASP A 78 14.85 5.63 -2.67
N ASN A 79 15.18 6.17 -1.51
CA ASN A 79 16.50 6.14 -0.91
C ASN A 79 16.45 5.37 0.41
N SER A 80 17.21 4.30 0.53
CA SER A 80 17.38 3.53 1.75
C SER A 80 18.81 3.72 2.26
N THR A 81 18.98 4.10 3.52
CA THR A 81 20.29 4.38 4.12
C THR A 81 20.40 3.69 5.46
N GLN A 82 21.37 2.78 5.61
CA GLN A 82 21.79 2.23 6.90
C GLN A 82 22.74 3.22 7.61
N LEU A 83 22.83 3.16 8.95
CA LEU A 83 23.62 4.06 9.81
C LEU A 83 25.11 4.22 9.44
N GLN A 84 25.71 3.33 8.64
CA GLN A 84 27.10 3.39 8.19
C GLN A 84 27.28 3.98 6.77
N ASN A 85 26.37 4.80 6.31
CA ASN A 85 26.48 5.56 5.06
C ASN A 85 26.30 4.75 3.74
N ASN A 86 25.82 3.52 3.79
CA ASN A 86 25.45 2.78 2.60
C ASN A 86 24.08 3.24 2.13
N ARG A 87 24.07 4.11 1.12
CA ARG A 87 22.82 4.61 0.50
C ARG A 87 22.54 3.83 -0.77
N HIS A 88 21.36 3.24 -0.83
CA HIS A 88 20.81 2.63 -2.03
C HIS A 88 19.69 3.49 -2.58
N THR A 89 19.73 3.75 -3.89
CA THR A 89 18.73 4.59 -4.57
C THR A 89 18.08 3.79 -5.67
N ARG A 90 16.76 3.78 -5.71
CA ARG A 90 15.97 3.17 -6.77
C ARG A 90 14.96 4.16 -7.31
N SER A 91 14.90 4.33 -8.64
CA SER A 91 13.91 5.17 -9.28
C SER A 91 12.93 4.35 -10.11
N ARG A 92 11.71 4.88 -10.26
CA ARG A 92 10.66 4.26 -11.06
C ARG A 92 9.69 5.29 -11.61
N PHE A 93 9.48 5.21 -12.92
CA PHE A 93 8.41 5.91 -13.61
C PHE A 93 7.17 5.01 -13.69
N ALA A 94 5.97 5.57 -13.44
CA ALA A 94 4.71 4.84 -13.48
C ALA A 94 3.52 5.73 -13.88
N ALA A 95 2.39 5.07 -14.15
CA ALA A 95 1.08 5.71 -14.31
C ALA A 95 0.16 5.27 -13.16
N PRO A 96 0.17 5.98 -12.01
CA PRO A 96 -0.54 5.56 -10.81
C PRO A 96 -2.06 5.77 -10.89
N ASN A 97 -2.58 6.54 -11.84
CA ASN A 97 -4.02 6.74 -11.99
C ASN A 97 -4.40 6.94 -13.45
N ILE A 98 -5.46 6.25 -13.85
CA ILE A 98 -6.27 6.56 -15.02
C ILE A 98 -7.74 6.46 -14.64
N SER A 99 -8.55 7.45 -15.01
CA SER A 99 -9.97 7.45 -14.68
C SER A 99 -10.83 8.08 -15.74
N ALA A 100 -12.07 7.56 -15.84
CA ALA A 100 -13.14 8.10 -16.65
C ALA A 100 -14.36 8.34 -15.75
N ILE A 101 -14.88 9.56 -15.80
CA ILE A 101 -16.03 10.00 -15.01
C ILE A 101 -17.13 10.48 -15.96
N TRP A 102 -18.33 9.98 -15.73
CA TRP A 102 -19.55 10.40 -16.43
C TRP A 102 -20.44 11.15 -15.45
N ALA A 103 -20.59 12.45 -15.67
CA ALA A 103 -21.49 13.29 -14.89
C ALA A 103 -22.84 13.39 -15.61
N LEU A 104 -23.84 12.71 -15.05
CA LEU A 104 -25.19 12.66 -15.58
C LEU A 104 -26.12 13.47 -14.69
N GLY A 105 -26.64 14.57 -15.17
CA GLY A 105 -27.51 15.40 -14.35
C GLY A 105 -28.23 16.49 -15.13
N ASN A 106 -29.12 17.16 -14.43
CA ASN A 106 -29.81 18.33 -14.97
C ASN A 106 -29.41 19.56 -14.12
N PRO A 107 -28.59 20.46 -14.65
CA PRO A 107 -28.14 21.66 -13.94
C PRO A 107 -29.27 22.61 -13.52
N TYR A 108 -30.43 22.53 -14.20
CA TYR A 108 -31.61 23.33 -13.89
C TYR A 108 -32.47 22.76 -12.76
N ARG A 109 -32.19 21.52 -12.32
CA ARG A 109 -32.91 20.88 -11.24
C ARG A 109 -32.42 21.40 -9.89
N GLN A 110 -33.30 21.98 -9.10
CA GLN A 110 -32.95 22.56 -7.81
C GLN A 110 -33.23 21.65 -6.60
N ARG A 111 -34.05 20.61 -6.78
CA ARG A 111 -34.46 19.70 -5.69
C ARG A 111 -34.41 18.23 -6.12
N GLY A 112 -34.20 17.36 -5.14
CA GLY A 112 -34.07 15.92 -5.35
C GLY A 112 -32.67 15.57 -5.86
N MET A 113 -32.54 14.46 -6.60
CA MET A 113 -31.27 14.03 -7.20
C MET A 113 -30.94 14.93 -8.38
N ILE A 114 -29.91 15.75 -8.23
CA ILE A 114 -29.48 16.73 -9.24
C ILE A 114 -28.51 16.09 -10.23
N TYR A 115 -27.54 15.31 -9.71
CA TYR A 115 -26.58 14.55 -10.48
C TYR A 115 -26.53 13.10 -10.02
N SER A 116 -26.29 12.21 -10.96
CA SER A 116 -25.99 10.80 -10.77
C SER A 116 -24.71 10.50 -11.58
N ASN A 117 -23.60 10.32 -10.91
CA ASN A 117 -22.29 10.24 -11.51
C ASN A 117 -21.73 8.83 -11.41
N PHE A 118 -21.01 8.40 -12.44
CA PHE A 118 -20.33 7.11 -12.49
C PHE A 118 -18.85 7.32 -12.74
N MET A 119 -18.03 6.41 -12.24
CA MET A 119 -16.58 6.41 -12.45
C MET A 119 -16.10 4.99 -12.71
N LEU A 120 -15.21 4.85 -13.68
CA LEU A 120 -14.33 3.71 -13.83
C LEU A 120 -12.89 4.20 -13.69
N SER A 121 -12.11 3.55 -12.85
CA SER A 121 -10.72 3.95 -12.63
C SER A 121 -9.81 2.77 -12.35
N ALA A 122 -8.54 2.92 -12.71
CA ALA A 122 -7.44 2.07 -12.29
C ALA A 122 -6.45 2.94 -11.51
N ASN A 123 -6.12 2.51 -10.28
CA ASN A 123 -5.31 3.28 -9.35
C ASN A 123 -4.27 2.40 -8.68
N ARG A 124 -3.05 2.90 -8.53
CA ARG A 124 -2.03 2.29 -7.69
C ARG A 124 -2.24 2.69 -6.23
N LEU A 125 -2.33 1.69 -5.34
CA LEU A 125 -2.49 1.89 -3.90
C LEU A 125 -1.17 1.82 -3.15
N ALA A 126 -0.25 0.96 -3.59
CA ALA A 126 1.07 0.81 -3.00
C ALA A 126 2.10 0.44 -4.07
N ASN A 127 3.35 0.80 -3.81
CA ASN A 127 4.51 0.51 -4.65
C ASN A 127 5.62 -0.07 -3.74
N PHE A 128 6.08 -1.27 -4.04
CA PHE A 128 7.06 -2.01 -3.23
C PHE A 128 8.49 -1.93 -3.77
N ASN A 129 8.77 -1.09 -4.78
CA ASN A 129 10.11 -1.01 -5.36
C ASN A 129 11.09 -0.36 -4.40
N ARG A 130 11.93 -1.18 -3.77
CA ARG A 130 12.90 -0.78 -2.76
C ARG A 130 14.06 -1.77 -2.72
N ASP A 131 15.25 -1.26 -2.44
CA ASP A 131 16.43 -2.07 -2.16
C ASP A 131 16.93 -1.71 -0.74
N ILE A 132 17.17 -2.72 0.08
CA ILE A 132 17.72 -2.61 1.43
C ILE A 132 18.96 -3.46 1.47
N VAL A 133 20.06 -2.91 1.97
CA VAL A 133 21.28 -3.65 2.25
C VAL A 133 21.72 -3.33 3.67
N VAL A 134 21.88 -4.37 4.47
CA VAL A 134 22.42 -4.26 5.83
C VAL A 134 23.69 -5.11 5.92
N ASN A 135 24.69 -4.57 6.59
CA ASN A 135 25.95 -5.25 6.85
C ASN A 135 26.22 -5.23 8.36
N GLY A 136 26.77 -6.30 8.88
CA GLY A 136 27.07 -6.41 10.30
C GLY A 136 27.75 -7.72 10.64
N ASP A 137 28.16 -7.83 11.91
CA ASP A 137 28.77 -9.03 12.45
C ASP A 137 27.66 -10.03 12.82
N GLY A 138 27.87 -11.31 12.47
CA GLY A 138 27.01 -12.42 12.91
C GLY A 138 25.52 -12.23 12.59
N LEU A 139 25.14 -12.24 11.32
CA LEU A 139 23.75 -12.07 10.91
C LEU A 139 22.86 -13.27 11.26
N GLY A 140 23.47 -14.43 11.60
CA GLY A 140 22.77 -15.60 12.15
C GLY A 140 22.08 -16.47 11.09
N LEU A 141 22.61 -16.55 9.88
CA LEU A 141 22.10 -17.45 8.83
C LEU A 141 22.11 -18.91 9.29
N VAL A 142 23.28 -19.41 9.69
CA VAL A 142 23.44 -20.81 10.06
C VAL A 142 22.78 -21.14 11.39
N GLU A 143 22.83 -20.21 12.34
CA GLU A 143 22.16 -20.35 13.63
C GLU A 143 20.63 -20.45 13.45
N THR A 144 20.05 -19.66 12.54
CA THR A 144 18.61 -19.75 12.24
C THR A 144 18.26 -21.07 11.57
N ILE A 145 19.08 -21.57 10.64
CA ILE A 145 18.89 -22.90 10.04
C ILE A 145 18.93 -23.99 11.15
N CYS A 146 19.91 -23.93 12.06
CA CYS A 146 19.99 -24.86 13.18
C CYS A 146 18.74 -24.81 14.07
N ASN A 147 18.28 -23.59 14.42
CA ASN A 147 17.09 -23.41 15.25
C ASN A 147 15.84 -24.03 14.61
N ILE A 148 15.60 -23.72 13.35
CA ILE A 148 14.46 -24.26 12.61
C ILE A 148 14.55 -25.79 12.56
N THR A 149 15.75 -26.33 12.35
CA THR A 149 15.96 -27.79 12.30
C THR A 149 15.82 -28.46 13.68
N ASN A 150 16.10 -27.73 14.76
CA ASN A 150 15.95 -28.19 16.15
C ASN A 150 14.52 -28.03 16.69
N ASP A 151 13.66 -27.29 16.04
CA ASP A 151 12.30 -27.05 16.53
C ASP A 151 11.54 -28.37 16.70
N LYS A 152 10.63 -28.41 17.67
CA LYS A 152 9.78 -29.57 18.02
C LYS A 152 10.53 -30.89 18.28
N GLY A 153 11.77 -30.80 18.73
CA GLY A 153 12.57 -31.97 19.12
C GLY A 153 13.54 -32.43 18.04
N GLY A 154 13.76 -31.62 17.02
CA GLY A 154 14.77 -31.81 16.00
C GLY A 154 14.36 -32.79 14.88
N VAL A 155 14.91 -32.56 13.71
CA VAL A 155 14.74 -33.43 12.53
C VAL A 155 15.84 -34.52 12.58
N ALA A 156 15.45 -35.81 12.60
CA ALA A 156 16.46 -36.87 12.58
C ALA A 156 17.23 -36.87 11.23
N GLU A 157 18.56 -37.05 11.31
CA GLU A 157 19.45 -37.00 10.15
C GLU A 157 19.03 -37.89 8.98
N GLN A 158 18.54 -39.11 9.28
CA GLN A 158 18.06 -40.04 8.26
C GLN A 158 16.96 -39.49 7.36
N TYR A 159 16.18 -38.52 7.82
CA TYR A 159 15.15 -37.86 7.02
C TYR A 159 15.73 -36.82 6.07
N LEU A 160 16.83 -36.15 6.41
CA LEU A 160 17.49 -35.16 5.56
C LEU A 160 18.33 -35.80 4.45
N GLN A 161 18.89 -37.01 4.67
CA GLN A 161 19.79 -37.71 3.75
C GLN A 161 19.21 -37.98 2.35
N ASN A 162 17.90 -37.95 2.17
CA ASN A 162 17.23 -38.25 0.91
C ASN A 162 16.63 -37.03 0.22
N GLN A 163 17.00 -35.83 0.62
CA GLN A 163 16.49 -34.55 0.08
C GLN A 163 14.94 -34.53 0.00
N PRO A 164 14.23 -34.57 1.12
CA PRO A 164 12.79 -34.78 1.15
C PRO A 164 12.01 -33.48 0.83
N TRP A 165 12.23 -32.89 -0.33
CA TRP A 165 11.63 -31.60 -0.75
C TRP A 165 10.09 -31.61 -0.77
N ASN A 166 9.47 -32.76 -0.87
CA ASN A 166 8.02 -32.93 -0.91
C ASN A 166 7.44 -33.37 0.44
N ASP A 167 8.23 -33.42 1.50
CA ASP A 167 7.76 -33.77 2.84
C ASP A 167 7.18 -32.53 3.50
N ASN A 168 5.94 -32.60 3.94
CA ASN A 168 5.27 -31.50 4.61
C ASN A 168 5.70 -31.30 6.08
N GLU A 169 6.52 -32.20 6.60
CA GLU A 169 7.01 -32.15 7.98
C GLU A 169 8.45 -31.58 8.07
N ILE A 170 9.12 -31.34 6.94
CA ILE A 170 10.52 -30.88 6.90
C ILE A 170 10.62 -29.60 6.06
N GLY A 171 11.08 -28.54 6.69
CA GLY A 171 11.31 -27.24 6.02
C GLY A 171 12.51 -27.26 5.07
N TRP A 172 12.40 -26.51 3.99
CA TRP A 172 13.45 -26.43 2.99
C TRP A 172 14.78 -25.89 3.52
N LEU A 173 14.75 -24.98 4.52
CA LEU A 173 15.97 -24.47 5.14
C LEU A 173 16.78 -25.57 5.85
N SER A 174 16.11 -26.54 6.48
CA SER A 174 16.80 -27.68 7.11
C SER A 174 17.51 -28.56 6.09
N ILE A 175 16.86 -28.83 4.96
CA ILE A 175 17.45 -29.60 3.86
C ILE A 175 18.65 -28.86 3.24
N LEU A 176 18.47 -27.57 2.94
CA LEU A 176 19.52 -26.72 2.40
C LEU A 176 20.73 -26.66 3.33
N GLY A 177 20.52 -26.47 4.63
CA GLY A 177 21.60 -26.38 5.60
C GLY A 177 22.39 -27.69 5.75
N TYR A 178 21.68 -28.84 5.74
CA TYR A 178 22.29 -30.15 5.80
C TYR A 178 23.12 -30.48 4.54
N GLU A 179 22.51 -30.37 3.37
CA GLU A 179 23.16 -30.68 2.09
C GLU A 179 24.33 -29.72 1.76
N ALA A 180 24.28 -28.50 2.27
CA ALA A 180 25.36 -27.52 2.11
C ALA A 180 26.44 -27.66 3.19
N TYR A 181 26.38 -28.64 4.06
CA TYR A 181 27.33 -28.90 5.17
C TYR A 181 27.48 -27.71 6.13
N LEU A 182 26.43 -26.95 6.33
CA LEU A 182 26.40 -25.81 7.24
C LEU A 182 25.97 -26.18 8.66
N ILE A 183 25.27 -27.31 8.82
CA ILE A 183 24.80 -27.82 10.10
C ILE A 183 25.28 -29.25 10.33
N ASN A 184 25.65 -29.59 11.56
CA ASN A 184 26.10 -30.91 11.96
C ASN A 184 25.14 -31.55 12.93
N PRO A 185 24.81 -32.85 12.79
CA PRO A 185 24.00 -33.58 13.75
C PRO A 185 24.76 -33.78 15.06
N VAL A 186 24.04 -33.72 16.17
CA VAL A 186 24.51 -34.09 17.50
C VAL A 186 23.53 -35.08 18.12
N GLU A 187 23.82 -35.56 19.32
CA GLU A 187 22.96 -36.54 20.02
C GLU A 187 21.50 -36.03 20.15
N GLU A 188 20.55 -36.94 20.23
CA GLU A 188 19.12 -36.68 20.44
C GLU A 188 18.44 -35.83 19.34
N ASN A 189 18.81 -36.03 18.07
CA ASN A 189 18.34 -35.29 16.89
C ASN A 189 18.62 -33.79 16.93
N GLY A 190 19.61 -33.37 17.73
CA GLY A 190 20.05 -31.97 17.78
C GLY A 190 20.93 -31.59 16.60
N TRP A 191 21.00 -30.30 16.31
CA TRP A 191 21.80 -29.70 15.23
C TRP A 191 22.59 -28.49 15.75
N VAL A 192 23.83 -28.39 15.31
CA VAL A 192 24.72 -27.27 15.65
C VAL A 192 25.36 -26.70 14.41
N PRO A 193 25.74 -25.42 14.38
CA PRO A 193 26.49 -24.82 13.29
C PRO A 193 27.79 -25.59 13.02
N ALA A 194 28.06 -25.89 11.76
CA ALA A 194 29.32 -26.48 11.33
C ALA A 194 30.45 -25.44 11.30
N VAL A 195 30.11 -24.17 11.13
CA VAL A 195 31.00 -23.02 11.02
C VAL A 195 30.37 -21.85 11.75
N ASN A 196 31.19 -21.07 12.49
CA ASN A 196 30.78 -19.80 13.07
C ASN A 196 31.29 -18.66 12.19
N PHE A 197 30.39 -17.93 11.58
CA PHE A 197 30.72 -16.78 10.74
C PHE A 197 30.88 -15.51 11.58
N VAL A 198 31.67 -14.55 11.04
CA VAL A 198 31.97 -13.29 11.74
C VAL A 198 31.30 -12.12 11.03
N ASP A 199 31.46 -12.03 9.72
CA ASP A 199 30.96 -10.93 8.92
C ASP A 199 29.79 -11.40 8.07
N GLY A 200 28.79 -10.50 7.88
CA GLY A 200 27.63 -10.82 7.05
C GLY A 200 27.05 -9.62 6.33
N SER A 201 26.29 -9.92 5.29
CA SER A 201 25.52 -8.98 4.48
C SER A 201 24.17 -9.57 4.11
N LEU A 202 23.10 -8.82 4.35
CA LEU A 202 21.76 -9.14 3.87
C LEU A 202 21.34 -8.08 2.85
N SER A 203 21.08 -8.51 1.62
CA SER A 203 20.54 -7.69 0.54
C SER A 203 19.11 -8.12 0.26
N ILE A 204 18.18 -7.17 0.25
CA ILE A 204 16.75 -7.38 -0.01
C ILE A 204 16.35 -6.47 -1.16
N SER A 205 15.87 -7.05 -2.26
CA SER A 205 15.30 -6.32 -3.39
C SER A 205 13.82 -6.64 -3.51
N GLU A 206 12.99 -5.63 -3.35
CA GLU A 206 11.53 -5.73 -3.46
C GLU A 206 11.06 -5.05 -4.74
N SER A 207 10.04 -5.61 -5.37
CA SER A 207 9.38 -5.03 -6.54
C SER A 207 7.93 -5.45 -6.60
N GLY A 208 7.10 -4.60 -7.24
CA GLY A 208 5.69 -4.88 -7.41
C GLY A 208 4.78 -3.76 -6.93
N SER A 209 3.50 -4.02 -6.95
CA SER A 209 2.47 -3.03 -6.59
C SER A 209 1.15 -3.68 -6.17
N VAL A 210 0.33 -2.90 -5.49
CA VAL A 210 -1.11 -3.12 -5.38
C VAL A 210 -1.79 -2.11 -6.28
N ASP A 211 -2.49 -2.60 -7.30
CA ASP A 211 -3.29 -1.78 -8.20
C ASP A 211 -4.77 -2.11 -7.98
N GLN A 212 -5.66 -1.11 -8.01
CA GLN A 212 -7.09 -1.27 -7.76
C GLN A 212 -7.90 -0.77 -8.94
N TYR A 213 -8.76 -1.62 -9.45
CA TYR A 213 -9.81 -1.24 -10.39
C TYR A 213 -11.08 -0.92 -9.60
N THR A 214 -11.70 0.22 -9.89
CA THR A 214 -12.86 0.69 -9.13
C THR A 214 -13.97 1.12 -10.05
N LEU A 215 -15.17 0.58 -9.80
CA LEU A 215 -16.43 1.06 -10.35
C LEU A 215 -17.18 1.79 -9.25
N SER A 216 -17.45 3.07 -9.41
CA SER A 216 -18.17 3.87 -8.41
C SER A 216 -19.38 4.58 -8.99
N TRP A 217 -20.36 4.76 -8.13
CA TRP A 217 -21.53 5.59 -8.37
C TRP A 217 -21.72 6.58 -7.23
N ALA A 218 -22.16 7.80 -7.54
CA ALA A 218 -22.58 8.74 -6.51
C ALA A 218 -23.74 9.62 -6.96
N GLY A 219 -24.63 9.90 -6.03
CA GLY A 219 -25.77 10.81 -6.16
C GLY A 219 -25.54 12.12 -5.43
N ASN A 220 -25.96 13.22 -6.05
CA ASN A 220 -26.02 14.54 -5.44
C ASN A 220 -27.48 14.93 -5.20
N ILE A 221 -27.83 15.12 -3.94
CA ILE A 221 -29.18 15.45 -3.52
C ILE A 221 -29.19 16.88 -2.94
N ASN A 222 -29.93 17.77 -3.58
CA ASN A 222 -30.11 19.17 -3.19
C ASN A 222 -28.80 19.98 -3.02
N ASN A 223 -27.66 19.54 -3.58
CA ASN A 223 -26.33 20.12 -3.31
C ASN A 223 -25.94 20.15 -1.81
N GLN A 224 -26.61 19.37 -0.99
CA GLN A 224 -26.35 19.26 0.45
C GLN A 224 -25.89 17.87 0.85
N TRP A 225 -26.48 16.82 0.27
CA TRP A 225 -26.16 15.44 0.55
C TRP A 225 -25.58 14.79 -0.67
N TYR A 226 -24.45 14.13 -0.48
CA TYR A 226 -23.79 13.33 -1.49
C TYR A 226 -23.61 11.94 -0.92
N ILE A 227 -24.09 10.94 -1.62
CA ILE A 227 -24.00 9.53 -1.25
C ILE A 227 -23.27 8.80 -2.35
N GLY A 228 -22.44 7.82 -2.00
CA GLY A 228 -21.68 7.08 -2.99
C GLY A 228 -21.48 5.62 -2.60
N LEU A 229 -21.33 4.80 -3.63
CA LEU A 229 -21.03 3.38 -3.53
C LEU A 229 -19.85 3.07 -4.46
N GLY A 230 -18.97 2.16 -4.05
CA GLY A 230 -17.86 1.69 -4.86
C GLY A 230 -17.71 0.18 -4.78
N LEU A 231 -17.41 -0.43 -5.92
CA LEU A 231 -16.94 -1.80 -6.04
C LEU A 231 -15.43 -1.73 -6.33
N ASN A 232 -14.62 -2.38 -5.51
CA ASN A 232 -13.18 -2.33 -5.55
C ASN A 232 -12.62 -3.73 -5.89
N ILE A 233 -11.77 -3.81 -6.89
CA ILE A 233 -11.11 -5.03 -7.33
C ILE A 233 -9.60 -4.78 -7.30
N PRO A 234 -8.94 -4.98 -6.15
CA PRO A 234 -7.49 -4.88 -6.07
C PRO A 234 -6.81 -6.09 -6.70
N THR A 235 -5.67 -5.84 -7.32
CA THR A 235 -4.72 -6.84 -7.80
C THR A 235 -3.38 -6.62 -7.11
N LEU A 236 -2.73 -7.70 -6.72
CA LEU A 236 -1.42 -7.69 -6.09
C LEU A 236 -0.42 -8.40 -6.99
N SER A 237 0.74 -7.82 -7.18
CA SER A 237 1.93 -8.49 -7.70
C SER A 237 3.13 -8.04 -6.88
N TYR A 238 3.84 -8.98 -6.29
CA TYR A 238 4.98 -8.70 -5.42
C TYR A 238 6.06 -9.74 -5.63
N THR A 239 7.30 -9.28 -5.71
CA THR A 239 8.48 -10.14 -5.79
C THR A 239 9.53 -9.62 -4.84
N LYS A 240 10.01 -10.49 -3.96
CA LYS A 240 11.15 -10.26 -3.08
C LYS A 240 12.27 -11.20 -3.43
N ARG A 241 13.48 -10.66 -3.58
CA ARG A 241 14.72 -11.41 -3.70
C ARG A 241 15.62 -11.04 -2.54
N THR A 242 16.12 -12.04 -1.85
CA THR A 242 17.11 -11.84 -0.78
C THR A 242 18.41 -12.55 -1.13
N SER A 243 19.53 -11.98 -0.70
CA SER A 243 20.83 -12.65 -0.64
C SER A 243 21.36 -12.42 0.76
N HIS A 244 21.43 -13.49 1.54
CA HIS A 244 21.98 -13.50 2.89
C HIS A 244 23.34 -14.17 2.83
N GLN A 245 24.39 -13.41 3.07
CA GLN A 245 25.78 -13.86 2.99
C GLN A 245 26.43 -13.80 4.37
N GLU A 246 27.17 -14.83 4.72
CA GLU A 246 28.04 -14.85 5.89
C GLU A 246 29.40 -15.40 5.53
N THR A 247 30.44 -14.84 6.12
CA THR A 247 31.83 -15.20 5.81
C THR A 247 32.71 -15.20 7.06
N ASP A 248 33.71 -16.05 7.03
CA ASP A 248 34.91 -15.94 7.85
C ASP A 248 36.17 -15.95 6.93
N ARG A 249 37.33 -16.21 7.48
CA ARG A 249 38.59 -16.17 6.72
C ARG A 249 38.69 -17.21 5.61
N ILE A 250 38.05 -18.37 5.75
CA ILE A 250 38.19 -19.55 4.84
C ILE A 250 36.87 -20.13 4.44
N ASN A 251 35.77 -19.80 5.16
CA ASN A 251 34.44 -20.34 4.92
C ASN A 251 33.48 -19.24 4.48
N SER A 252 32.46 -19.62 3.73
CA SER A 252 31.39 -18.72 3.34
C SER A 252 30.07 -19.47 3.19
N ALA A 253 28.98 -18.78 3.40
CA ALA A 253 27.63 -19.23 3.08
C ALA A 253 26.86 -18.10 2.41
N GLU A 254 26.11 -18.40 1.35
CA GLU A 254 25.19 -17.48 0.70
C GLU A 254 23.87 -18.20 0.44
N LEU A 255 22.79 -17.72 1.05
CA LEU A 255 21.42 -18.13 0.75
C LEU A 255 20.75 -17.08 -0.14
N LYS A 256 20.36 -17.48 -1.33
CA LYS A 256 19.54 -16.67 -2.24
C LYS A 256 18.12 -17.18 -2.17
N SER A 257 17.15 -16.29 -1.89
CA SER A 257 15.75 -16.66 -1.83
C SER A 257 14.93 -15.80 -2.78
N LEU A 258 13.94 -16.41 -3.40
CA LEU A 258 12.90 -15.77 -4.19
C LEU A 258 11.55 -16.04 -3.54
N TYR A 259 10.80 -14.98 -3.32
CA TYR A 259 9.40 -15.03 -2.91
C TYR A 259 8.56 -14.20 -3.89
N HIS A 260 7.66 -14.86 -4.60
CA HIS A 260 6.74 -14.19 -5.53
C HIS A 260 5.30 -14.44 -5.12
N LEU A 261 4.53 -13.36 -5.07
CA LEU A 261 3.14 -13.37 -4.70
C LEU A 261 2.30 -12.59 -5.70
N SER A 262 1.21 -13.18 -6.15
CA SER A 262 0.25 -12.52 -7.02
C SER A 262 -1.17 -12.88 -6.66
N GLY A 263 -2.12 -11.98 -6.89
CA GLY A 263 -3.51 -12.27 -6.56
C GLY A 263 -4.48 -11.18 -6.94
N VAL A 264 -5.75 -11.50 -6.76
CA VAL A 264 -6.88 -10.61 -7.01
C VAL A 264 -7.88 -10.70 -5.86
N GLY A 265 -8.51 -9.58 -5.55
CA GLY A 265 -9.50 -9.49 -4.49
C GLY A 265 -10.74 -8.73 -4.90
N ILE A 266 -11.73 -8.73 -4.01
CA ILE A 266 -12.98 -8.00 -4.16
C ILE A 266 -13.39 -7.38 -2.83
N GLY A 267 -13.82 -6.12 -2.89
CA GLY A 267 -14.32 -5.38 -1.74
C GLY A 267 -15.30 -4.27 -2.16
N GLY A 268 -15.88 -3.60 -1.19
CA GLY A 268 -16.84 -2.53 -1.43
C GLY A 268 -16.55 -1.28 -0.60
N SER A 269 -17.10 -0.16 -1.02
CA SER A 269 -17.03 1.09 -0.27
C SER A 269 -18.37 1.83 -0.30
N ILE A 270 -18.64 2.54 0.79
CA ILE A 270 -19.79 3.44 0.92
C ILE A 270 -19.31 4.77 1.46
N GLY A 271 -19.90 5.84 0.98
CA GLY A 271 -19.53 7.18 1.40
C GLY A 271 -20.68 8.15 1.51
N LEU A 272 -20.46 9.16 2.34
CA LEU A 272 -21.38 10.26 2.59
C LEU A 272 -20.60 11.57 2.67
N ILE A 273 -21.11 12.63 2.05
CA ILE A 273 -20.68 14.01 2.30
C ILE A 273 -21.95 14.83 2.60
N TYR A 274 -21.91 15.55 3.70
CA TYR A 274 -22.94 16.50 4.10
C TYR A 274 -22.41 17.94 4.09
N ARG A 275 -23.15 18.82 3.43
CA ARG A 275 -22.82 20.23 3.29
C ARG A 275 -23.93 21.07 3.95
N PRO A 276 -23.83 21.33 5.28
CA PRO A 276 -24.84 22.10 6.01
C PRO A 276 -24.94 23.55 5.52
N ILE A 277 -23.81 24.16 5.23
CA ILE A 277 -23.67 25.52 4.69
C ILE A 277 -22.64 25.53 3.55
N GLN A 278 -22.58 26.59 2.77
CA GLN A 278 -21.63 26.68 1.63
C GLN A 278 -20.19 26.51 2.06
N ALA A 279 -19.82 27.08 3.21
CA ALA A 279 -18.46 27.09 3.70
C ALA A 279 -18.00 25.80 4.40
N LEU A 280 -18.91 24.88 4.74
CA LEU A 280 -18.57 23.71 5.56
C LEU A 280 -19.04 22.41 4.91
N ARG A 281 -18.16 21.41 4.91
CA ARG A 281 -18.45 20.02 4.50
C ARG A 281 -17.94 19.04 5.54
N ILE A 282 -18.70 18.00 5.76
CA ILE A 282 -18.36 16.87 6.62
C ILE A 282 -18.48 15.62 5.76
N GLY A 283 -17.45 14.80 5.74
CA GLY A 283 -17.39 13.56 4.97
C GLY A 283 -17.16 12.36 5.89
N ALA A 284 -17.77 11.24 5.55
CA ALA A 284 -17.50 9.96 6.18
C ALA A 284 -17.53 8.85 5.13
N SER A 285 -16.68 7.85 5.31
CA SER A 285 -16.67 6.67 4.44
C SER A 285 -16.31 5.41 5.20
N PHE A 286 -16.74 4.30 4.64
CA PHE A 286 -16.45 2.96 5.11
C PHE A 286 -16.07 2.08 3.93
N GLN A 287 -14.97 1.32 4.06
CA GLN A 287 -14.51 0.34 3.10
C GLN A 287 -14.48 -1.02 3.77
N THR A 288 -15.14 -1.99 3.15
CA THR A 288 -15.16 -3.37 3.66
C THR A 288 -13.75 -3.96 3.61
N PRO A 289 -13.45 -4.94 4.45
CA PRO A 289 -12.36 -5.85 4.17
C PRO A 289 -12.46 -6.41 2.76
N THR A 290 -11.31 -6.58 2.11
CA THR A 290 -11.22 -7.17 0.77
C THR A 290 -10.74 -8.61 0.90
N ALA A 291 -11.55 -9.55 0.45
CA ALA A 291 -11.13 -10.94 0.33
C ALA A 291 -10.25 -11.10 -0.90
N MET A 292 -9.05 -11.62 -0.74
CA MET A 292 -8.05 -11.83 -1.80
C MET A 292 -7.67 -13.30 -1.87
N SER A 293 -7.61 -13.83 -3.07
CA SER A 293 -7.01 -15.14 -3.37
C SER A 293 -5.62 -14.91 -3.95
N LEU A 294 -4.62 -15.53 -3.36
CA LEU A 294 -3.21 -15.31 -3.64
C LEU A 294 -2.57 -16.61 -4.16
N SER A 295 -1.65 -16.46 -5.09
CA SER A 295 -0.75 -17.50 -5.57
C SER A 295 0.66 -17.18 -5.09
N VAL A 296 1.31 -18.13 -4.45
CA VAL A 296 2.64 -18.01 -3.85
C VAL A 296 3.61 -18.93 -4.58
N GLN A 297 4.80 -18.43 -4.91
CA GLN A 297 5.94 -19.20 -5.39
C GLN A 297 7.16 -18.84 -4.55
N THR A 298 7.95 -19.84 -4.17
CA THR A 298 9.19 -19.66 -3.41
C THR A 298 10.30 -20.54 -3.98
N GLU A 299 11.52 -20.04 -3.92
CA GLU A 299 12.73 -20.75 -4.32
C GLU A 299 13.85 -20.36 -3.34
N GLY A 300 14.81 -21.24 -3.14
CA GLY A 300 15.97 -20.97 -2.31
C GLY A 300 17.18 -21.76 -2.78
N ASP A 301 18.28 -21.07 -3.01
CA ASP A 301 19.54 -21.66 -3.42
C ASP A 301 20.60 -21.34 -2.40
N ILE A 302 21.35 -22.33 -1.94
CA ILE A 302 22.43 -22.12 -0.99
C ILE A 302 23.77 -22.50 -1.60
N TYR A 303 24.73 -21.63 -1.41
CA TYR A 303 26.12 -21.79 -1.81
C TYR A 303 26.99 -21.74 -0.56
N SER A 304 27.83 -22.76 -0.34
CA SER A 304 28.73 -22.75 0.81
C SER A 304 30.17 -23.12 0.42
N THR A 305 31.11 -22.64 1.21
CA THR A 305 32.49 -23.12 1.24
C THR A 305 32.78 -23.49 2.69
N VAL A 306 33.00 -24.80 2.94
CA VAL A 306 33.30 -25.33 4.26
C VAL A 306 34.61 -26.10 4.22
N ASN A 307 35.59 -25.66 4.99
CA ASN A 307 36.91 -26.27 5.02
C ASN A 307 37.56 -26.40 3.64
N GLY A 308 37.33 -25.41 2.74
CA GLY A 308 37.87 -25.37 1.38
C GLY A 308 37.07 -26.16 0.33
N ASN A 309 36.07 -26.90 0.73
CA ASN A 309 35.15 -27.59 -0.20
C ASN A 309 33.95 -26.68 -0.50
N LYS A 310 33.54 -26.70 -1.78
CA LYS A 310 32.41 -25.90 -2.27
C LYS A 310 31.20 -26.79 -2.49
N TYR A 311 30.07 -26.30 -2.05
CA TYR A 311 28.75 -26.96 -2.17
C TYR A 311 27.76 -26.00 -2.78
N GLU A 312 26.86 -26.52 -3.61
CA GLU A 312 25.76 -25.80 -4.23
C GLU A 312 24.52 -26.69 -4.11
N VAL A 313 23.49 -26.16 -3.50
CA VAL A 313 22.21 -26.88 -3.31
C VAL A 313 21.09 -25.97 -3.78
N LEU A 314 20.30 -26.46 -4.71
CA LEU A 314 19.18 -25.76 -5.31
C LEU A 314 17.86 -26.41 -4.88
N THR A 315 16.89 -25.60 -4.51
CA THR A 315 15.53 -26.13 -4.30
C THR A 315 14.90 -26.55 -5.63
N PRO A 316 14.00 -27.51 -5.63
CA PRO A 316 13.13 -27.71 -6.79
C PRO A 316 12.27 -26.46 -7.00
N ALA A 317 11.86 -26.21 -8.25
CA ALA A 317 10.89 -25.16 -8.50
C ALA A 317 9.63 -25.42 -7.65
N SER A 318 9.25 -24.47 -6.81
CA SER A 318 8.04 -24.63 -6.00
C SER A 318 6.82 -24.70 -6.90
N GLY A 319 5.92 -25.61 -6.58
CA GLY A 319 4.57 -25.56 -7.11
C GLY A 319 3.89 -24.23 -6.71
N VAL A 320 2.86 -23.85 -7.45
CA VAL A 320 2.03 -22.69 -7.06
C VAL A 320 1.17 -23.09 -5.86
N MET A 321 1.40 -22.47 -4.72
CA MET A 321 0.56 -22.61 -3.53
C MET A 321 -0.54 -21.53 -3.57
N SER A 322 -1.72 -21.88 -3.06
CA SER A 322 -2.84 -20.94 -2.96
C SER A 322 -3.05 -20.54 -1.51
N GLU A 323 -3.10 -19.24 -1.27
CA GLU A 323 -3.40 -18.67 0.04
C GLU A 323 -4.56 -17.67 -0.04
N ASN A 324 -5.23 -17.45 1.07
CA ASN A 324 -6.27 -16.44 1.18
C ASN A 324 -5.86 -15.36 2.17
N MET A 325 -6.06 -14.12 1.80
CA MET A 325 -5.78 -12.96 2.64
C MET A 325 -7.01 -12.06 2.72
N THR A 326 -7.18 -11.41 3.85
CA THR A 326 -8.21 -10.37 4.02
C THR A 326 -7.54 -9.05 4.36
N SER A 327 -7.78 -8.01 3.55
CA SER A 327 -7.27 -6.67 3.82
C SER A 327 -8.01 -6.03 5.01
N PRO A 328 -7.42 -5.00 5.66
CA PRO A 328 -8.09 -4.29 6.74
C PRO A 328 -9.43 -3.67 6.30
N LEU A 329 -10.36 -3.62 7.24
CA LEU A 329 -11.47 -2.69 7.17
C LEU A 329 -10.90 -1.26 7.30
N ARG A 330 -11.51 -0.28 6.60
CA ARG A 330 -11.09 1.13 6.70
C ARG A 330 -12.28 2.04 6.89
N THR A 331 -12.12 3.04 7.76
CA THR A 331 -13.07 4.12 7.97
C THR A 331 -12.36 5.46 7.88
N SER A 332 -13.02 6.44 7.30
CA SER A 332 -12.49 7.80 7.19
C SER A 332 -13.55 8.82 7.60
N ILE A 333 -13.13 9.82 8.36
CA ILE A 333 -13.95 10.98 8.72
C ILE A 333 -13.14 12.23 8.37
N GLY A 334 -13.80 13.20 7.74
CA GLY A 334 -13.15 14.45 7.35
C GLY A 334 -14.06 15.64 7.54
N ILE A 335 -13.44 16.79 7.75
CA ILE A 335 -14.09 18.10 7.78
C ILE A 335 -13.31 19.04 6.86
N ALA A 336 -14.03 19.83 6.07
CA ALA A 336 -13.42 20.81 5.19
C ALA A 336 -14.14 22.15 5.28
N GLY A 337 -13.36 23.21 5.41
CA GLY A 337 -13.83 24.58 5.52
C GLY A 337 -13.31 25.45 4.39
N GLN A 338 -14.17 26.33 3.85
CA GLN A 338 -13.77 27.35 2.87
C GLN A 338 -13.28 28.58 3.63
N LEU A 339 -12.09 29.07 3.28
CA LEU A 339 -11.47 30.27 3.82
C LEU A 339 -11.62 31.41 2.81
N GLY A 340 -12.58 32.27 3.04
CA GLY A 340 -12.93 33.33 2.06
C GLY A 340 -13.42 32.73 0.75
N ASN A 341 -13.12 33.40 -0.36
CA ASN A 341 -13.53 32.96 -1.71
C ASN A 341 -12.48 32.12 -2.41
N GLU A 342 -11.26 32.05 -1.91
CA GLU A 342 -10.09 31.56 -2.64
C GLU A 342 -9.34 30.44 -1.90
N GLY A 343 -9.72 30.17 -0.64
CA GLY A 343 -9.02 29.18 0.20
C GLY A 343 -9.90 28.03 0.64
N LEU A 344 -9.28 26.87 0.85
CA LEU A 344 -9.88 25.67 1.41
C LEU A 344 -8.89 25.00 2.36
N ILE A 345 -9.37 24.57 3.52
CA ILE A 345 -8.60 23.74 4.46
C ILE A 345 -9.40 22.49 4.78
N SER A 346 -8.72 21.37 4.94
CA SER A 346 -9.31 20.07 5.28
C SER A 346 -8.50 19.36 6.33
N LEU A 347 -9.21 18.69 7.24
CA LEU A 347 -8.68 17.77 8.21
C LEU A 347 -9.39 16.43 8.04
N GLN A 348 -8.63 15.33 8.05
CA GLN A 348 -9.14 13.98 7.89
C GLN A 348 -8.45 13.04 8.86
N TYR A 349 -9.22 12.12 9.41
CA TYR A 349 -8.75 11.02 10.22
C TYR A 349 -9.21 9.71 9.58
N ASP A 350 -8.25 8.78 9.38
CA ASP A 350 -8.50 7.44 8.89
C ASP A 350 -8.13 6.42 9.94
N TYR A 351 -8.93 5.38 10.03
CA TYR A 351 -8.72 4.22 10.87
C TYR A 351 -8.75 2.95 10.03
N ALA A 352 -7.76 2.08 10.20
CA ALA A 352 -7.73 0.76 9.57
C ALA A 352 -7.50 -0.32 10.62
N HIS A 353 -8.25 -1.43 10.52
CA HIS A 353 -8.22 -2.54 11.45
C HIS A 353 -8.22 -3.89 10.74
N ALA A 354 -7.31 -4.77 11.15
CA ALA A 354 -7.31 -6.20 10.83
C ALA A 354 -6.76 -7.00 12.01
N ALA A 355 -7.27 -8.21 12.21
CA ALA A 355 -6.92 -9.03 13.39
C ALA A 355 -5.41 -9.39 13.49
N GLN A 356 -4.68 -9.33 12.39
CA GLN A 356 -3.28 -9.77 12.29
C GLN A 356 -2.27 -8.61 12.25
N MET A 357 -2.71 -7.37 12.48
CA MET A 357 -1.86 -6.18 12.44
C MET A 357 -2.22 -5.21 13.56
N GLU A 358 -1.36 -4.23 13.80
CA GLU A 358 -1.71 -3.11 14.65
C GLU A 358 -2.76 -2.22 13.99
N ASP A 359 -3.60 -1.59 14.81
CA ASP A 359 -4.56 -0.61 14.35
C ASP A 359 -3.84 0.61 13.78
N VAL A 360 -4.20 1.01 12.57
CA VAL A 360 -3.54 2.13 11.90
C VAL A 360 -4.38 3.38 12.03
N HIS A 361 -3.75 4.41 12.54
CA HIS A 361 -4.30 5.74 12.70
C HIS A 361 -3.60 6.70 11.75
N THR A 362 -4.32 7.32 10.83
CA THR A 362 -3.76 8.30 9.91
C THR A 362 -4.42 9.66 10.09
N LEU A 363 -3.62 10.69 10.32
CA LEU A 363 -4.07 12.08 10.37
C LEU A 363 -3.57 12.79 9.12
N ARG A 364 -4.47 13.44 8.40
CA ARG A 364 -4.18 14.20 7.18
C ARG A 364 -4.67 15.61 7.29
N ILE A 365 -3.83 16.56 6.89
CA ILE A 365 -4.15 17.99 6.79
C ILE A 365 -3.82 18.44 5.39
N GLY A 366 -4.76 19.17 4.76
CA GLY A 366 -4.57 19.70 3.43
C GLY A 366 -5.13 21.12 3.31
N ALA A 367 -4.45 21.93 2.54
CA ALA A 367 -4.88 23.29 2.19
C ALA A 367 -4.73 23.51 0.69
N GLU A 368 -5.68 24.23 0.11
CA GLU A 368 -5.65 24.66 -1.29
C GLU A 368 -6.07 26.12 -1.38
N ALA A 369 -5.34 26.92 -2.17
CA ALA A 369 -5.66 28.33 -2.39
C ALA A 369 -5.58 28.65 -3.89
N GLN A 370 -6.52 29.47 -4.35
CA GLN A 370 -6.48 30.05 -5.70
C GLN A 370 -5.53 31.26 -5.70
N ALA A 371 -4.37 31.12 -6.32
CA ALA A 371 -3.37 32.18 -6.41
C ALA A 371 -3.69 33.17 -7.53
N TYR A 372 -4.29 32.69 -8.61
CA TYR A 372 -4.73 33.50 -9.76
C TYR A 372 -5.87 32.75 -10.47
N ARG A 373 -6.56 33.42 -11.42
CA ARG A 373 -7.65 32.80 -12.20
C ARG A 373 -7.23 31.46 -12.79
N GLY A 374 -7.86 30.39 -12.33
CA GLY A 374 -7.58 29.02 -12.76
C GLY A 374 -6.27 28.43 -12.20
N LEU A 375 -5.44 29.18 -11.48
CA LEU A 375 -4.19 28.71 -10.88
C LEU A 375 -4.38 28.44 -9.39
N PHE A 376 -4.08 27.24 -8.93
CA PHE A 376 -4.23 26.79 -7.55
C PHE A 376 -2.89 26.30 -6.99
N LEU A 377 -2.64 26.62 -5.74
CA LEU A 377 -1.55 26.09 -4.94
C LEU A 377 -2.14 25.19 -3.86
N ASN A 378 -1.50 24.08 -3.56
CA ASN A 378 -1.90 23.20 -2.49
C ASN A 378 -0.70 22.73 -1.67
N ALA A 379 -0.96 22.39 -0.41
CA ALA A 379 0.00 21.82 0.51
C ALA A 379 -0.70 20.81 1.41
N GLY A 380 0.02 19.77 1.81
CA GLY A 380 -0.50 18.71 2.65
C GLY A 380 0.55 18.10 3.55
N TYR A 381 0.08 17.57 4.68
CA TYR A 381 0.87 16.78 5.61
C TYR A 381 0.09 15.56 6.07
N VAL A 382 0.78 14.44 6.22
CA VAL A 382 0.23 13.19 6.70
C VAL A 382 1.12 12.60 7.78
N TYR A 383 0.50 12.16 8.85
CA TYR A 383 1.08 11.27 9.85
C TYR A 383 0.31 9.96 9.85
N GLU A 384 1.01 8.85 9.70
CA GLU A 384 0.44 7.50 9.71
C GLU A 384 1.20 6.65 10.73
N SER A 385 0.47 6.05 11.68
CA SER A 385 1.08 5.13 12.65
C SER A 385 1.58 3.86 11.97
N SER A 386 2.43 3.11 12.67
CA SER A 386 2.91 1.84 12.13
C SER A 386 1.78 0.82 11.94
N PHE A 387 1.89 0.00 10.89
CA PHE A 387 1.08 -1.20 10.67
C PHE A 387 1.62 -2.43 11.41
N THR A 388 2.90 -2.39 11.77
CA THR A 388 3.64 -3.55 12.23
C THR A 388 3.79 -3.50 13.74
N LYS A 389 3.66 -4.64 14.39
CA LYS A 389 4.04 -4.80 15.78
C LYS A 389 5.54 -4.65 15.94
N GLU A 390 5.97 -4.09 17.06
CA GLU A 390 7.40 -3.96 17.39
C GLU A 390 8.05 -5.33 17.63
N ASP A 391 7.27 -6.32 18.09
CA ASP A 391 7.75 -7.68 18.22
C ASP A 391 7.80 -8.35 16.84
N PRO A 392 8.97 -8.81 16.38
CA PRO A 392 9.07 -9.54 15.14
C PRO A 392 8.25 -10.84 15.23
N VAL A 393 7.22 -10.95 14.41
CA VAL A 393 6.54 -12.23 14.23
C VAL A 393 7.43 -13.06 13.31
N TRP A 394 8.05 -14.10 13.86
CA TRP A 394 8.89 -15.03 13.10
C TRP A 394 8.04 -15.76 12.08
N LEU A 395 8.45 -15.67 10.81
CA LEU A 395 7.65 -16.09 9.67
C LEU A 395 7.81 -17.57 9.33
N LEU A 396 9.00 -18.12 9.66
CA LEU A 396 9.35 -19.44 9.17
C LEU A 396 9.13 -20.48 10.27
N GLY A 397 8.27 -21.43 9.97
CA GLY A 397 8.09 -22.63 10.78
C GLY A 397 9.10 -23.72 10.42
N TYR A 398 9.23 -24.73 11.27
CA TYR A 398 10.13 -25.88 11.08
C TYR A 398 9.87 -26.66 9.79
N ASN A 399 8.68 -26.59 9.25
CA ASN A 399 8.22 -27.29 8.04
C ASN A 399 7.89 -26.32 6.88
N ASP A 400 8.41 -25.09 6.91
CA ASP A 400 8.13 -24.10 5.88
C ASP A 400 8.96 -24.34 4.63
N VAL A 401 8.35 -24.14 3.47
CA VAL A 401 9.02 -24.14 2.16
C VAL A 401 9.64 -22.79 1.82
N ARG A 402 9.29 -21.74 2.54
CA ARG A 402 9.94 -20.42 2.42
C ARG A 402 11.36 -20.49 2.95
N THR A 403 12.22 -19.71 2.30
CA THR A 403 13.65 -19.64 2.63
C THR A 403 14.11 -18.21 2.95
N ASP A 404 13.24 -17.23 2.78
CA ASP A 404 13.54 -15.82 3.01
C ASP A 404 13.46 -15.47 4.51
N MET A 405 14.59 -15.33 5.16
CA MET A 405 14.73 -15.18 6.62
C MET A 405 14.75 -13.74 7.13
N ASP A 406 14.31 -12.77 6.34
CA ASP A 406 14.29 -11.37 6.76
C ASP A 406 13.02 -11.03 7.54
N TYR A 407 13.19 -10.33 8.65
CA TYR A 407 12.11 -9.84 9.50
C TYR A 407 12.21 -8.34 9.66
N ARG A 408 11.09 -7.65 9.62
CA ARG A 408 11.09 -6.21 9.83
C ARG A 408 9.82 -5.69 10.46
N TYR A 409 9.95 -4.59 11.18
CA TYR A 409 8.85 -3.71 11.51
C TYR A 409 9.19 -2.27 11.08
N THR A 410 8.20 -1.42 10.98
CA THR A 410 8.37 -0.06 10.48
C THR A 410 7.95 0.94 11.55
N SER A 411 8.63 2.07 11.62
CA SER A 411 8.14 3.21 12.40
C SER A 411 6.93 3.87 11.70
N SER A 412 6.36 4.90 12.33
CA SER A 412 5.36 5.75 11.68
C SER A 412 5.88 6.34 10.37
N SER A 413 4.99 6.45 9.37
CA SER A 413 5.27 7.13 8.12
C SER A 413 4.80 8.58 8.17
N GLN A 414 5.60 9.49 7.65
CA GLN A 414 5.20 10.88 7.53
C GLN A 414 5.40 11.37 6.10
N TYR A 415 4.50 12.24 5.65
CA TYR A 415 4.53 12.80 4.29
C TYR A 415 4.35 14.31 4.36
N ALA A 416 5.14 15.02 3.57
CA ALA A 416 4.93 16.44 3.29
C ALA A 416 4.79 16.60 1.77
N SER A 417 3.81 17.39 1.34
CA SER A 417 3.54 17.57 -0.08
C SER A 417 3.16 19.01 -0.41
N VAL A 418 3.50 19.41 -1.62
CA VAL A 418 3.10 20.69 -2.20
C VAL A 418 2.71 20.46 -3.66
N GLY A 419 1.86 21.33 -4.20
CA GLY A 419 1.46 21.21 -5.58
C GLY A 419 0.98 22.53 -6.16
N ILE A 420 0.95 22.55 -7.49
CA ILE A 420 0.43 23.65 -8.30
C ILE A 420 -0.46 23.06 -9.39
N GLY A 421 -1.56 23.71 -9.70
CA GLY A 421 -2.47 23.21 -10.71
C GLY A 421 -3.18 24.34 -11.46
N TYR A 422 -3.37 24.11 -12.75
CA TYR A 422 -4.23 24.94 -13.59
C TYR A 422 -5.55 24.22 -13.89
N ARG A 423 -6.67 24.87 -13.62
CA ARG A 423 -8.01 24.38 -13.90
C ARG A 423 -8.71 25.32 -14.86
N GLY A 424 -8.64 24.96 -16.14
CA GLY A 424 -9.40 25.62 -17.20
C GLY A 424 -10.78 24.99 -17.41
N ALA A 425 -11.53 25.52 -18.38
CA ALA A 425 -12.86 25.03 -18.73
C ALA A 425 -12.84 23.57 -19.21
N GLN A 426 -11.87 23.19 -20.04
CA GLN A 426 -11.74 21.86 -20.63
C GLN A 426 -10.49 21.11 -20.20
N LEU A 427 -9.40 21.83 -19.92
CA LEU A 427 -8.11 21.25 -19.55
C LEU A 427 -7.81 21.51 -18.10
N VAL A 428 -7.36 20.45 -17.40
CA VAL A 428 -6.77 20.50 -16.07
C VAL A 428 -5.34 19.97 -16.17
N ALA A 429 -4.38 20.72 -15.66
CA ALA A 429 -2.98 20.31 -15.57
C ALA A 429 -2.46 20.57 -14.16
N GLN A 430 -1.86 19.59 -13.54
CA GLN A 430 -1.45 19.67 -12.13
C GLN A 430 -0.10 19.00 -11.95
N LEU A 431 0.71 19.56 -11.07
CA LEU A 431 2.01 19.05 -10.65
C LEU A 431 2.04 19.03 -9.12
N ALA A 432 2.56 17.96 -8.55
CA ALA A 432 2.82 17.88 -7.12
C ALA A 432 4.20 17.26 -6.85
N TYR A 433 4.78 17.65 -5.75
CA TYR A 433 5.95 17.05 -5.16
C TYR A 433 5.58 16.51 -3.77
N GLN A 434 6.04 15.30 -3.45
CA GLN A 434 5.86 14.63 -2.17
C GLN A 434 7.21 14.16 -1.65
N TYR A 435 7.40 14.32 -0.36
CA TYR A 435 8.49 13.76 0.41
C TYR A 435 7.92 12.88 1.51
N ARG A 436 8.34 11.59 1.55
CA ARG A 436 8.01 10.62 2.61
C ARG A 436 9.27 10.26 3.36
N TRP A 437 9.17 10.12 4.68
CA TRP A 437 10.24 9.55 5.51
C TRP A 437 9.68 8.54 6.50
N GLN A 438 10.47 7.50 6.74
CA GLN A 438 10.14 6.38 7.61
C GLN A 438 11.43 5.65 8.00
N THR A 439 11.48 5.02 9.18
CA THR A 439 12.54 4.10 9.57
C THR A 439 12.02 2.67 9.50
N ILE A 440 12.81 1.79 8.89
CA ILE A 440 12.59 0.35 8.86
C ILE A 440 13.59 -0.26 9.86
N HIS A 441 13.10 -1.07 10.77
CA HIS A 441 13.87 -1.85 11.71
C HIS A 441 13.99 -3.28 11.15
N GLN A 442 15.15 -3.59 10.54
CA GLN A 442 15.39 -4.82 9.79
C GLN A 442 16.18 -5.81 10.65
N TYR A 443 15.66 -7.01 10.81
CA TYR A 443 16.37 -8.15 11.35
C TYR A 443 16.80 -9.07 10.22
N ALA A 444 18.01 -9.62 10.30
CA ALA A 444 18.51 -10.61 9.36
C ALA A 444 18.18 -12.05 9.82
N SER A 445 17.98 -12.26 11.12
CA SER A 445 17.69 -13.56 11.74
C SER A 445 16.98 -13.39 13.08
N GLU A 446 16.41 -14.48 13.59
CA GLU A 446 15.80 -14.52 14.91
C GLU A 446 16.80 -14.42 16.10
N TRP A 447 18.09 -14.68 15.84
CA TRP A 447 19.15 -14.55 16.83
C TRP A 447 19.60 -13.12 17.08
N GLN A 448 19.25 -12.24 16.19
CA GLN A 448 19.66 -10.85 16.26
C GLN A 448 18.91 -10.11 17.37
N LEU A 449 19.64 -9.66 18.40
CA LEU A 449 19.06 -8.98 19.56
C LEU A 449 18.55 -7.57 19.25
N ARG A 450 19.07 -6.93 18.21
CA ARG A 450 18.70 -5.56 17.83
C ARG A 450 18.59 -5.46 16.31
N PRO A 451 17.58 -4.75 15.80
CA PRO A 451 17.45 -4.53 14.38
C PRO A 451 18.52 -3.59 13.84
N PHE A 452 18.75 -3.65 12.55
CA PHE A 452 19.41 -2.60 11.79
C PHE A 452 18.39 -1.50 11.47
N ASP A 453 18.72 -0.25 11.81
CA ASP A 453 17.90 0.88 11.45
C ASP A 453 18.21 1.33 10.01
N VAL A 454 17.22 1.23 9.15
CA VAL A 454 17.30 1.68 7.76
C VAL A 454 16.37 2.87 7.56
N ASN A 455 16.96 4.05 7.40
CA ASN A 455 16.19 5.25 7.10
C ASN A 455 15.79 5.29 5.63
N THR A 456 14.50 5.35 5.37
CA THR A 456 13.96 5.45 4.02
C THR A 456 13.41 6.85 3.75
N GLN A 457 13.74 7.37 2.58
CA GLN A 457 13.31 8.69 2.10
C GLN A 457 12.81 8.53 0.67
N THR A 458 11.54 8.81 0.44
CA THR A 458 10.94 8.71 -0.88
C THR A 458 10.58 10.10 -1.40
N HIS A 459 11.11 10.43 -2.55
CA HIS A 459 10.76 11.63 -3.32
C HIS A 459 9.86 11.23 -4.46
N ARG A 460 8.73 11.91 -4.63
CA ARG A 460 7.81 11.67 -5.74
C ARG A 460 7.42 12.96 -6.42
N ILE A 461 7.48 12.96 -7.76
CA ILE A 461 6.98 14.01 -8.62
C ILE A 461 5.78 13.46 -9.37
N VAL A 462 4.63 14.12 -9.30
CA VAL A 462 3.35 13.66 -9.85
C VAL A 462 2.81 14.69 -10.81
N VAL A 463 2.45 14.26 -12.01
CA VAL A 463 1.81 15.09 -13.04
C VAL A 463 0.46 14.50 -13.39
N THR A 464 -0.60 15.30 -13.33
CA THR A 464 -1.95 14.91 -13.75
C THR A 464 -2.43 15.79 -14.88
N LEU A 465 -2.93 15.17 -15.93
CA LEU A 465 -3.65 15.83 -17.01
C LEU A 465 -5.08 15.30 -17.03
N ALA A 466 -6.05 16.21 -17.09
CA ALA A 466 -7.45 15.81 -17.26
C ALA A 466 -8.15 16.66 -18.29
N TRP A 467 -9.03 16.00 -19.04
CA TRP A 467 -9.87 16.62 -20.03
C TRP A 467 -11.33 16.54 -19.60
N ARG A 468 -11.96 17.71 -19.48
CA ARG A 468 -13.36 17.89 -19.11
C ARG A 468 -14.21 18.13 -20.34
N PHE A 469 -15.32 17.45 -20.40
CA PHE A 469 -16.28 17.60 -21.50
C PHE A 469 -17.70 17.55 -20.96
N SER A 470 -18.60 18.28 -21.62
CA SER A 470 -20.01 18.35 -21.28
C SER A 470 -20.85 17.76 -22.42
N GLY A 471 -21.99 17.20 -22.09
CA GLY A 471 -23.00 16.84 -23.09
C GLY A 471 -23.51 18.08 -23.83
N ARG A 472 -24.08 17.91 -25.03
CA ARG A 472 -24.55 19.01 -25.90
C ARG A 472 -25.47 20.04 -25.23
N ALA A 473 -26.21 19.65 -24.17
CA ALA A 473 -27.09 20.56 -23.42
C ALA A 473 -26.37 21.57 -22.52
N GLU A 474 -25.11 21.28 -22.11
CA GLU A 474 -24.33 22.15 -21.24
C GLU A 474 -23.41 23.11 -22.02
N MET A 475 -23.02 22.77 -23.26
CA MET A 475 -22.17 23.63 -24.11
C MET A 475 -22.78 25.02 -24.40
N ALA A 476 -24.07 25.16 -24.28
CA ALA A 476 -24.77 26.43 -24.50
C ALA A 476 -24.64 27.45 -23.33
N TYR A 477 -24.10 27.01 -22.17
CA TYR A 477 -24.02 27.84 -20.95
C TYR A 477 -22.60 28.06 -20.44
N ASP A 478 -21.58 27.61 -21.20
CA ASP A 478 -20.19 27.61 -20.72
C ASP A 478 -19.47 28.93 -20.96
N ASN A 479 -19.58 29.83 -20.01
CA ASN A 479 -18.73 31.01 -19.91
C ASN A 479 -17.61 30.83 -18.85
N GLY A 480 -16.98 29.65 -18.78
CA GLY A 480 -15.72 29.47 -18.03
C GLY A 480 -15.84 29.44 -16.51
N VAL A 481 -17.01 29.09 -15.97
CA VAL A 481 -17.24 29.03 -14.51
C VAL A 481 -16.73 27.71 -13.95
N ASP A 482 -15.60 27.72 -13.24
CA ASP A 482 -15.03 26.59 -12.50
C ASP A 482 -15.95 26.14 -11.34
N VAL A 483 -15.74 24.93 -10.81
CA VAL A 483 -16.48 24.37 -9.65
C VAL A 483 -16.56 25.33 -8.47
N TYR A 484 -15.52 26.13 -8.23
CA TYR A 484 -15.52 27.20 -7.22
C TYR A 484 -16.40 28.39 -7.61
N THR A 485 -16.39 28.84 -8.86
CA THR A 485 -17.17 29.98 -9.33
C THR A 485 -18.67 29.63 -9.46
N TYR A 486 -19.01 28.37 -9.80
CA TYR A 486 -20.40 27.92 -9.81
C TYR A 486 -21.02 27.89 -8.40
N ILE A 487 -20.22 27.63 -7.37
CA ILE A 487 -20.65 27.73 -5.97
C ILE A 487 -21.05 29.16 -5.60
N GLN A 488 -20.45 30.17 -6.21
CA GLN A 488 -20.71 31.57 -5.99
C GLN A 488 -21.87 32.14 -6.82
N SER A 489 -22.19 31.52 -7.96
CA SER A 489 -23.19 32.06 -8.91
C SER A 489 -24.63 31.65 -8.68
N LEU A 490 -24.93 30.90 -7.61
CA LEU A 490 -26.32 30.62 -7.23
C LEU A 490 -26.95 31.92 -6.72
N PRO A 491 -28.04 32.41 -7.33
CA PRO A 491 -28.63 33.68 -6.92
C PRO A 491 -29.04 33.60 -5.43
N VAL A 492 -28.46 34.49 -4.65
CA VAL A 492 -29.00 34.83 -3.33
C VAL A 492 -30.39 35.39 -3.60
N LYS A 493 -31.44 34.67 -3.23
CA LYS A 493 -32.75 35.26 -3.18
C LYS A 493 -32.69 36.47 -2.23
N LYS A 494 -32.71 37.69 -2.80
CA LYS A 494 -33.13 38.84 -2.06
C LYS A 494 -34.53 38.52 -1.51
N SER A 495 -34.66 38.46 -0.19
CA SER A 495 -35.96 38.47 0.45
C SER A 495 -36.68 39.71 -0.03
N LEU A 496 -37.76 39.51 -0.75
CA LEU A 496 -38.80 40.52 -0.88
C LEU A 496 -39.42 40.66 0.54
N VAL A 497 -38.93 41.61 1.29
CA VAL A 497 -39.65 42.29 2.32
C VAL A 497 -39.93 43.65 1.72
N ASP A 498 -41.13 43.78 1.24
CA ASP A 498 -42.00 44.95 1.29
C ASP A 498 -43.43 44.44 1.14
#